data_e1775a42ef3563f7155c26a21e21a287
#
_entry.id   e1775a42ef3563f7155c26a21e21a287
#
_cell.length_a   1.000
_cell.length_b   1.000
_cell.length_c   1.000
_cell.angle_alpha   90.00
_cell.angle_beta   90.00
_cell.angle_gamma   90.00
#
_symmetry.space_group_name_H-M   'P 1'
#
loop_
_entity.id
_entity.type
_entity.pdbx_description
1 polymer ?
#
loop_
_entity_poly.entity_id
_entity_poly.type
_entity_poly.pdbx_seq_one_letter_code
_entity_poly.pdbx_strand_id
1 'polypeptide(L)'
;TIGSLSATASLAGDIFNTVSNISQYLAIIKSSKPIFDKFEALEPAHYISQNLTPIDELSLENISFAYQENPLFTGLSYRFKIGGKYAITGNSGSGKSTLLNLLAGKNRHYQGTIRYGENNILDVDYDSLYQDMIYINQHDSQIEGTILENLTFGEELSVDYIYKILEDLDLKQVITQLPDGLNTKIGDKGSLLSGGQLQRLSIARALLHNKPILLLDESTSGLDQETMLKIENLLIQQKDKTLIMVTHHLHPGILQQLDGVLQLT
;
A
#
# COMPACT_ATOMS: atom_id res chain seq x y z
N THR A 1 7.43 -72.37 3.54
CA THR A 1 7.62 -72.33 2.06
C THR A 1 8.30 -71.01 1.68
N ILE A 2 9.03 -70.94 0.53
CA ILE A 2 9.69 -69.74 0.04
C ILE A 2 8.68 -68.58 -0.11
N GLY A 3 7.44 -68.85 -0.50
CA GLY A 3 6.40 -67.88 -0.63
C GLY A 3 5.94 -67.21 0.70
N SER A 4 5.93 -67.98 1.79
CA SER A 4 5.60 -67.42 3.11
C SER A 4 6.72 -66.51 3.66
N LEU A 5 7.98 -66.83 3.35
CA LEU A 5 9.11 -66.00 3.72
C LEU A 5 9.14 -64.67 2.97
N SER A 6 8.80 -64.68 1.67
CA SER A 6 8.69 -63.50 0.85
C SER A 6 7.53 -62.58 1.30
N ALA A 7 6.37 -63.16 1.63
CA ALA A 7 5.23 -62.40 2.13
C ALA A 7 5.53 -61.74 3.50
N THR A 8 6.22 -62.42 4.39
CA THR A 8 6.61 -61.85 5.70
C THR A 8 7.64 -60.75 5.54
N ALA A 9 8.58 -60.89 4.61
CA ALA A 9 9.58 -59.84 4.35
C ALA A 9 8.92 -58.60 3.75
N SER A 10 7.93 -58.76 2.82
CA SER A 10 7.16 -57.62 2.25
C SER A 10 6.34 -56.89 3.33
N LEU A 11 5.62 -57.63 4.16
CA LEU A 11 4.84 -57.05 5.26
C LEU A 11 5.73 -56.31 6.27
N ALA A 12 6.90 -56.85 6.58
CA ALA A 12 7.88 -56.16 7.45
C ALA A 12 8.36 -54.85 6.80
N GLY A 13 8.63 -54.85 5.49
CA GLY A 13 9.00 -53.66 4.74
C GLY A 13 7.89 -52.58 4.76
N ASP A 14 6.65 -52.97 4.56
CA ASP A 14 5.49 -52.06 4.59
C ASP A 14 5.30 -51.42 5.98
N ILE A 15 5.47 -52.23 7.04
CA ILE A 15 5.41 -51.72 8.42
C ILE A 15 6.55 -50.73 8.67
N PHE A 16 7.78 -51.03 8.27
CA PHE A 16 8.90 -50.09 8.42
C PHE A 16 8.68 -48.78 7.66
N ASN A 17 8.20 -48.85 6.43
CA ASN A 17 7.89 -47.69 5.65
C ASN A 17 6.79 -46.84 6.30
N THR A 18 5.73 -47.49 6.80
CA THR A 18 4.65 -46.81 7.50
C THR A 18 5.13 -46.10 8.76
N VAL A 19 5.96 -46.77 9.59
CA VAL A 19 6.54 -46.17 10.80
C VAL A 19 7.47 -45.00 10.47
N SER A 20 8.28 -45.12 9.39
CA SER A 20 9.14 -44.03 8.93
C SER A 20 8.32 -42.82 8.46
N ASN A 21 7.23 -43.04 7.71
CA ASN A 21 6.35 -41.99 7.27
C ASN A 21 5.66 -41.29 8.45
N ILE A 22 5.20 -42.02 9.46
CA ILE A 22 4.64 -41.46 10.69
C ILE A 22 5.65 -40.55 11.38
N SER A 23 6.90 -41.01 11.50
CA SER A 23 7.99 -40.24 12.12
C SER A 23 8.25 -38.92 11.36
N GLN A 24 8.24 -38.97 10.02
CA GLN A 24 8.37 -37.77 9.19
C GLN A 24 7.20 -36.78 9.38
N TYR A 25 5.95 -37.27 9.38
CA TYR A 25 4.78 -36.43 9.65
C TYR A 25 4.80 -35.80 11.04
N LEU A 26 5.20 -36.53 12.06
CA LEU A 26 5.39 -36.02 13.42
C LEU A 26 6.47 -34.91 13.47
N ALA A 27 7.56 -35.09 12.72
CA ALA A 27 8.62 -34.10 12.62
C ALA A 27 8.11 -32.81 11.93
N ILE A 28 7.34 -32.92 10.85
CA ILE A 28 6.71 -31.80 10.16
C ILE A 28 5.73 -31.05 11.08
N ILE A 29 4.84 -31.77 11.76
CA ILE A 29 3.90 -31.17 12.72
C ILE A 29 4.67 -30.44 13.84
N LYS A 30 5.71 -31.07 14.38
CA LYS A 30 6.51 -30.43 15.43
C LYS A 30 7.29 -29.21 14.96
N SER A 31 7.80 -29.21 13.72
CA SER A 31 8.48 -28.06 13.13
C SER A 31 7.53 -26.93 12.75
N SER A 32 6.27 -27.23 12.46
CA SER A 32 5.24 -26.25 12.15
C SER A 32 4.62 -25.61 13.40
N LYS A 33 4.73 -26.27 14.57
CA LYS A 33 4.14 -25.76 15.82
C LYS A 33 4.54 -24.33 16.18
N PRO A 34 5.83 -23.90 16.09
CA PRO A 34 6.20 -22.52 16.37
C PRO A 34 5.53 -21.48 15.45
N ILE A 35 5.13 -21.90 14.25
CA ILE A 35 4.40 -21.04 13.32
C ILE A 35 2.95 -20.90 13.79
N PHE A 36 2.30 -22.00 14.16
CA PHE A 36 0.95 -21.98 14.72
C PHE A 36 0.89 -21.22 16.04
N ASP A 37 1.85 -21.44 16.95
CA ASP A 37 1.94 -20.70 18.22
C ASP A 37 2.07 -19.18 18.00
N LYS A 38 2.75 -18.75 16.94
CA LYS A 38 2.80 -17.33 16.54
C LYS A 38 1.46 -16.81 16.02
N PHE A 39 0.71 -17.61 15.29
CA PHE A 39 -0.62 -17.23 14.81
C PHE A 39 -1.66 -17.21 15.94
N GLU A 40 -1.59 -18.17 16.88
CA GLU A 40 -2.47 -18.19 18.06
C GLU A 40 -2.16 -17.05 19.07
N ALA A 41 -0.90 -16.63 19.15
CA ALA A 41 -0.48 -15.49 19.96
C ALA A 41 -0.87 -14.14 19.37
N LEU A 42 -1.31 -14.09 18.09
CA LEU A 42 -1.99 -12.93 17.54
C LEU A 42 -3.40 -12.90 18.13
N GLU A 43 -3.56 -12.30 19.31
CA GLU A 43 -4.90 -11.97 19.80
C GLU A 43 -5.62 -11.21 18.69
N PRO A 44 -6.87 -11.58 18.35
CA PRO A 44 -7.65 -10.76 17.46
C PRO A 44 -7.76 -9.38 18.12
N ALA A 45 -6.99 -8.43 17.62
CA ALA A 45 -7.11 -7.07 18.09
C ALA A 45 -8.57 -6.68 17.92
N HIS A 46 -9.24 -6.26 19.00
CA HIS A 46 -10.58 -5.73 18.95
C HIS A 46 -10.54 -4.38 18.22
N TYR A 47 -10.48 -4.45 16.89
CA TYR A 47 -10.60 -3.26 16.08
C TYR A 47 -12.07 -2.87 15.98
N ILE A 48 -12.31 -1.59 16.06
CA ILE A 48 -13.63 -1.03 15.80
C ILE A 48 -13.82 -1.05 14.30
N SER A 49 -14.60 -2.02 13.79
CA SER A 49 -15.15 -1.96 12.43
C SER A 49 -16.26 -0.92 12.44
N GLN A 50 -15.94 0.33 12.16
CA GLN A 50 -16.91 1.42 12.05
C GLN A 50 -16.68 2.14 10.74
N ASN A 51 -17.77 2.51 10.07
CA ASN A 51 -17.73 3.60 9.12
C ASN A 51 -17.19 4.82 9.85
N LEU A 52 -15.98 5.24 9.53
CA LEU A 52 -15.34 6.43 10.10
C LEU A 52 -16.14 7.65 9.61
N THR A 53 -17.09 8.12 10.39
CA THR A 53 -18.01 9.21 10.03
C THR A 53 -17.80 10.44 10.86
N PRO A 54 -18.09 11.61 10.31
CA PRO A 54 -17.34 12.24 9.23
C PRO A 54 -15.97 12.68 9.76
N ILE A 55 -14.93 12.39 9.01
CA ILE A 55 -13.56 12.80 9.35
C ILE A 55 -13.44 14.27 8.95
N ASP A 56 -13.15 15.15 9.88
CA ASP A 56 -12.89 16.58 9.64
C ASP A 56 -11.38 16.89 9.62
N GLU A 57 -10.60 16.12 10.36
CA GLU A 57 -9.14 16.24 10.34
C GLU A 57 -8.43 14.90 10.58
N LEU A 58 -7.19 14.83 10.14
CA LEU A 58 -6.20 13.81 10.47
C LEU A 58 -5.12 14.49 11.32
N SER A 59 -4.89 14.04 12.55
CA SER A 59 -3.97 14.70 13.46
C SER A 59 -2.87 13.80 13.99
N LEU A 60 -1.69 14.40 14.16
CA LEU A 60 -0.51 13.85 14.82
C LEU A 60 -0.31 14.58 16.14
N GLU A 61 -0.24 13.85 17.24
CA GLU A 61 -0.08 14.42 18.59
C GLU A 61 1.16 13.79 19.27
N ASN A 62 2.23 14.57 19.39
CA ASN A 62 3.49 14.18 20.04
C ASN A 62 4.08 12.86 19.50
N ILE A 63 4.04 12.66 18.19
CA ILE A 63 4.54 11.45 17.57
C ILE A 63 6.06 11.37 17.66
N SER A 64 6.54 10.28 18.24
CA SER A 64 7.95 9.92 18.23
C SER A 64 8.13 8.53 17.64
N PHE A 65 9.12 8.39 16.76
CA PHE A 65 9.42 7.13 16.09
C PHE A 65 10.93 6.94 15.94
N ALA A 66 11.37 5.71 16.15
CA ALA A 66 12.76 5.31 15.97
C ALA A 66 12.83 3.95 15.26
N TYR A 67 13.81 3.76 14.40
CA TYR A 67 14.24 2.44 13.96
C TYR A 67 15.34 1.94 14.89
N GLN A 68 15.03 0.90 15.68
CA GLN A 68 15.90 0.42 16.75
C GLN A 68 16.23 1.57 17.73
N GLU A 69 17.50 2.00 17.82
CA GLU A 69 17.95 3.09 18.70
C GLU A 69 18.09 4.44 17.97
N ASN A 70 17.84 4.49 16.65
CA ASN A 70 18.00 5.71 15.85
C ASN A 70 16.65 6.46 15.75
N PRO A 71 16.47 7.57 16.47
CA PRO A 71 15.27 8.38 16.38
C PRO A 71 15.18 9.04 15.01
N LEU A 72 14.01 8.96 14.38
CA LEU A 72 13.69 9.66 13.14
C LEU A 72 13.04 11.03 13.43
N PHE A 73 12.08 11.04 14.35
CA PHE A 73 11.45 12.26 14.82
C PHE A 73 10.97 12.08 16.26
N THR A 74 10.89 13.19 16.98
CA THR A 74 10.51 13.22 18.40
C THR A 74 9.51 14.34 18.64
N GLY A 75 8.36 14.02 19.21
CA GLY A 75 7.34 14.99 19.60
C GLY A 75 6.67 15.72 18.44
N LEU A 76 6.64 15.10 17.23
CA LEU A 76 6.03 15.67 16.04
C LEU A 76 4.51 15.82 16.23
N SER A 77 4.02 17.05 16.03
CA SER A 77 2.58 17.33 16.05
C SER A 77 2.20 18.12 14.81
N TYR A 78 1.14 17.70 14.13
CA TYR A 78 0.63 18.36 12.93
C TYR A 78 -0.84 18.02 12.70
N ARG A 79 -1.56 18.86 11.96
CA ARG A 79 -2.98 18.65 11.62
C ARG A 79 -3.21 18.83 10.12
N PHE A 80 -3.86 17.84 9.53
CA PHE A 80 -4.28 17.85 8.14
C PHE A 80 -5.80 17.96 8.12
N LYS A 81 -6.34 19.09 7.65
CA LYS A 81 -7.79 19.26 7.45
C LYS A 81 -8.24 18.44 6.26
N ILE A 82 -9.38 17.80 6.37
CA ILE A 82 -9.98 17.07 5.25
C ILE A 82 -10.33 18.02 4.11
N GLY A 83 -10.07 17.58 2.87
CA GLY A 83 -10.16 18.42 1.68
C GLY A 83 -8.91 19.25 1.38
N GLY A 84 -7.98 19.37 2.35
CA GLY A 84 -6.75 20.16 2.20
C GLY A 84 -5.66 19.46 1.37
N LYS A 85 -4.70 20.25 0.92
CA LYS A 85 -3.55 19.84 0.09
C LYS A 85 -2.26 20.10 0.85
N TYR A 86 -1.50 19.05 1.11
CA TYR A 86 -0.32 19.12 1.95
C TYR A 86 0.89 18.46 1.31
N ALA A 87 2.07 19.02 1.56
CA ALA A 87 3.33 18.38 1.22
C ALA A 87 4.14 18.07 2.49
N ILE A 88 4.81 16.93 2.47
CA ILE A 88 5.82 16.55 3.45
C ILE A 88 7.18 16.65 2.76
N THR A 89 8.05 17.47 3.29
CA THR A 89 9.39 17.73 2.74
C THR A 89 10.48 17.43 3.76
N GLY A 90 11.72 17.33 3.31
CA GLY A 90 12.86 17.07 4.18
C GLY A 90 13.97 16.31 3.45
N ASN A 91 15.13 16.20 4.07
CA ASN A 91 16.27 15.49 3.51
C ASN A 91 15.97 14.00 3.26
N SER A 92 16.75 13.34 2.41
CA SER A 92 16.68 11.89 2.29
C SER A 92 16.97 11.25 3.66
N GLY A 93 16.16 10.26 4.05
CA GLY A 93 16.27 9.60 5.35
C GLY A 93 15.63 10.34 6.53
N SER A 94 15.00 11.51 6.36
CA SER A 94 14.33 12.23 7.46
C SER A 94 13.01 11.59 7.94
N GLY A 95 12.62 10.46 7.37
CA GLY A 95 11.43 9.71 7.82
C GLY A 95 10.12 10.06 7.11
N LYS A 96 10.16 10.75 5.96
CA LYS A 96 8.94 11.13 5.20
C LYS A 96 8.04 9.95 4.86
N SER A 97 8.60 8.91 4.24
CA SER A 97 7.88 7.67 3.92
C SER A 97 7.42 6.93 5.17
N THR A 98 8.22 6.98 6.23
CA THR A 98 7.84 6.43 7.54
C THR A 98 6.63 7.15 8.09
N LEU A 99 6.60 8.47 8.04
CA LEU A 99 5.45 9.26 8.49
C LEU A 99 4.19 8.93 7.68
N LEU A 100 4.28 8.83 6.35
CA LEU A 100 3.15 8.38 5.54
C LEU A 100 2.70 6.95 5.90
N ASN A 101 3.62 6.05 6.20
CA ASN A 101 3.28 4.69 6.65
C ASN A 101 2.57 4.69 8.01
N LEU A 102 2.92 5.60 8.91
CA LEU A 102 2.20 5.79 10.18
C LEU A 102 0.78 6.33 9.93
N LEU A 103 0.66 7.35 9.08
CA LEU A 103 -0.63 7.92 8.68
C LEU A 103 -1.53 6.89 7.96
N ALA A 104 -0.94 5.98 7.19
CA ALA A 104 -1.64 4.88 6.54
C ALA A 104 -1.97 3.71 7.49
N GLY A 105 -1.58 3.79 8.76
CA GLY A 105 -1.76 2.70 9.73
C GLY A 105 -0.91 1.45 9.47
N LYS A 106 -0.01 1.49 8.48
CA LYS A 106 0.85 0.34 8.12
C LYS A 106 1.87 0.00 9.21
N ASN A 107 2.34 1.00 9.93
CA ASN A 107 3.18 0.82 11.11
C ASN A 107 2.44 1.36 12.32
N ARG A 108 2.25 0.50 13.33
CA ARG A 108 1.50 0.82 14.55
C ARG A 108 2.38 0.91 15.79
N HIS A 109 3.72 0.82 15.62
CA HIS A 109 4.70 0.90 16.70
C HIS A 109 5.31 2.31 16.74
N TYR A 110 4.70 3.22 17.50
CA TYR A 110 5.17 4.59 17.71
C TYR A 110 4.72 5.10 19.08
N GLN A 111 5.27 6.22 19.53
CA GLN A 111 4.79 6.94 20.71
C GLN A 111 3.96 8.14 20.27
N GLY A 112 2.98 8.53 21.09
CA GLY A 112 2.03 9.60 20.77
C GLY A 112 0.71 9.05 20.25
N THR A 113 -0.08 9.91 19.61
CA THR A 113 -1.42 9.54 19.12
C THR A 113 -1.63 10.04 17.68
N ILE A 114 -2.10 9.18 16.81
CA ILE A 114 -2.59 9.55 15.46
C ILE A 114 -4.09 9.36 15.46
N ARG A 115 -4.82 10.42 15.07
CA ARG A 115 -6.29 10.40 15.04
C ARG A 115 -6.83 10.62 13.64
N TYR A 116 -7.89 9.89 13.34
CA TYR A 116 -8.81 10.09 12.23
C TYR A 116 -10.10 10.65 12.79
N GLY A 117 -10.30 11.97 12.70
CA GLY A 117 -11.32 12.64 13.48
C GLY A 117 -11.15 12.37 14.96
N GLU A 118 -12.15 11.79 15.60
CA GLU A 118 -12.08 11.42 17.02
C GLU A 118 -11.42 10.05 17.26
N ASN A 119 -11.26 9.22 16.24
CA ASN A 119 -10.78 7.84 16.39
C ASN A 119 -9.25 7.76 16.41
N ASN A 120 -8.69 7.04 17.39
CA ASN A 120 -7.28 6.68 17.34
C ASN A 120 -7.06 5.62 16.25
N ILE A 121 -6.08 5.85 15.36
CA ILE A 121 -5.78 4.94 14.25
C ILE A 121 -5.43 3.52 14.73
N LEU A 122 -4.93 3.37 15.96
CA LEU A 122 -4.61 2.06 16.53
C LEU A 122 -5.84 1.23 16.85
N ASP A 123 -6.99 1.88 17.06
CA ASP A 123 -8.25 1.23 17.41
C ASP A 123 -9.10 0.91 16.18
N VAL A 124 -8.70 1.42 14.99
CA VAL A 124 -9.44 1.24 13.73
C VAL A 124 -8.84 0.06 12.96
N ASP A 125 -9.70 -0.80 12.39
CA ASP A 125 -9.25 -1.88 11.52
C ASP A 125 -8.76 -1.34 10.16
N TYR A 126 -7.98 -2.16 9.46
CA TYR A 126 -7.41 -1.77 8.16
C TYR A 126 -8.49 -1.56 7.10
N ASP A 127 -9.53 -2.40 7.08
CA ASP A 127 -10.58 -2.34 6.07
C ASP A 127 -11.32 -1.00 6.18
N SER A 128 -11.65 -0.56 7.40
CA SER A 128 -12.25 0.75 7.66
C SER A 128 -11.35 1.92 7.24
N LEU A 129 -10.03 1.86 7.54
CA LEU A 129 -9.08 2.89 7.10
C LEU A 129 -9.00 2.98 5.57
N TYR A 130 -8.90 1.83 4.89
CA TYR A 130 -8.74 1.80 3.44
C TYR A 130 -10.04 1.98 2.67
N GLN A 131 -11.22 2.05 3.34
CA GLN A 131 -12.43 2.56 2.72
C GLN A 131 -12.31 4.04 2.34
N ASP A 132 -11.64 4.84 3.17
CA ASP A 132 -11.54 6.29 3.00
C ASP A 132 -10.18 6.76 2.47
N MET A 133 -9.20 5.86 2.37
CA MET A 133 -7.83 6.20 2.03
C MET A 133 -7.26 5.33 0.92
N ILE A 134 -6.41 5.92 0.11
CA ILE A 134 -5.49 5.18 -0.76
C ILE A 134 -4.06 5.68 -0.56
N TYR A 135 -3.13 4.74 -0.47
CA TYR A 135 -1.71 5.00 -0.30
C TYR A 135 -0.93 4.45 -1.49
N ILE A 136 -0.23 5.34 -2.20
CA ILE A 136 0.69 5.00 -3.29
C ILE A 136 2.12 5.09 -2.78
N ASN A 137 2.81 3.97 -2.83
CA ASN A 137 4.22 3.83 -2.50
C ASN A 137 5.12 4.41 -3.59
N GLN A 138 6.35 4.77 -3.21
CA GLN A 138 7.44 5.08 -4.14
C GLN A 138 7.71 3.95 -5.16
N HIS A 139 7.61 2.70 -4.72
CA HIS A 139 7.77 1.48 -5.53
C HIS A 139 6.45 0.69 -5.52
N ASP A 140 5.42 1.27 -6.14
CA ASP A 140 4.13 0.59 -6.20
C ASP A 140 4.22 -0.63 -7.11
N SER A 141 3.94 -1.80 -6.54
CA SER A 141 4.00 -3.07 -7.27
C SER A 141 2.75 -3.24 -8.12
N GLN A 142 2.94 -3.62 -9.38
CA GLN A 142 1.83 -4.10 -10.19
C GLN A 142 1.44 -5.49 -9.74
N ILE A 143 0.14 -5.74 -9.71
CA ILE A 143 -0.41 -7.08 -9.51
C ILE A 143 -0.22 -7.83 -10.84
N GLU A 144 0.22 -9.09 -10.78
CA GLU A 144 0.29 -9.94 -11.96
C GLU A 144 -1.14 -10.12 -12.53
N GLY A 145 -1.37 -9.54 -13.71
CA GLY A 145 -2.69 -9.50 -14.34
C GLY A 145 -2.74 -8.49 -15.48
N THR A 146 -3.93 -8.13 -15.91
CA THR A 146 -4.15 -7.14 -16.97
C THR A 146 -4.03 -5.71 -16.43
N ILE A 147 -3.85 -4.74 -17.33
CA ILE A 147 -3.92 -3.31 -16.98
C ILE A 147 -5.29 -2.98 -16.35
N LEU A 148 -6.38 -3.55 -16.89
CA LEU A 148 -7.71 -3.36 -16.35
C LEU A 148 -7.83 -3.85 -14.91
N GLU A 149 -7.38 -5.07 -14.63
CA GLU A 149 -7.38 -5.65 -13.28
C GLU A 149 -6.53 -4.79 -12.31
N ASN A 150 -5.39 -4.28 -12.78
CA ASN A 150 -4.54 -3.39 -11.99
C ASN A 150 -5.18 -2.03 -11.71
N LEU A 151 -6.01 -1.52 -12.60
CA LEU A 151 -6.71 -0.24 -12.42
C LEU A 151 -7.93 -0.37 -11.51
N THR A 152 -8.68 -1.47 -11.64
CA THR A 152 -10.00 -1.60 -11.02
C THR A 152 -10.02 -2.46 -9.76
N PHE A 153 -8.99 -3.31 -9.53
CA PHE A 153 -9.01 -4.33 -8.47
C PHE A 153 -10.27 -5.21 -8.49
N GLY A 154 -10.86 -5.40 -9.67
CA GLY A 154 -12.08 -6.18 -9.85
C GLY A 154 -13.37 -5.41 -9.62
N GLU A 155 -13.32 -4.12 -9.32
CA GLU A 155 -14.52 -3.26 -9.27
C GLU A 155 -15.05 -3.00 -10.69
N GLU A 156 -16.36 -2.96 -10.82
CA GLU A 156 -17.04 -2.61 -12.09
C GLU A 156 -17.00 -1.09 -12.29
N LEU A 157 -16.05 -0.60 -13.08
CA LEU A 157 -15.93 0.79 -13.44
C LEU A 157 -16.31 1.03 -14.90
N SER A 158 -16.90 2.17 -15.22
CA SER A 158 -17.19 2.57 -16.60
C SER A 158 -15.90 2.67 -17.41
N VAL A 159 -15.87 2.03 -18.57
CA VAL A 159 -14.73 2.07 -19.49
C VAL A 159 -14.43 3.52 -19.93
N ASP A 160 -15.46 4.33 -20.14
CA ASP A 160 -15.30 5.75 -20.50
C ASP A 160 -14.65 6.54 -19.37
N TYR A 161 -14.99 6.24 -18.11
CA TYR A 161 -14.35 6.86 -16.94
C TYR A 161 -12.88 6.45 -16.82
N ILE A 162 -12.57 5.18 -17.04
CA ILE A 162 -11.18 4.68 -17.06
C ILE A 162 -10.37 5.43 -18.13
N TYR A 163 -10.88 5.51 -19.37
CA TYR A 163 -10.15 6.19 -20.44
C TYR A 163 -10.02 7.70 -20.23
N LYS A 164 -10.98 8.34 -19.56
CA LYS A 164 -10.88 9.74 -19.16
C LYS A 164 -9.69 9.96 -18.21
N ILE A 165 -9.60 9.17 -17.14
CA ILE A 165 -8.49 9.28 -16.19
C ILE A 165 -7.14 8.95 -16.87
N LEU A 166 -7.11 7.96 -17.76
CA LEU A 166 -5.90 7.62 -18.53
C LEU A 166 -5.49 8.76 -19.48
N GLU A 167 -6.45 9.49 -20.03
CA GLU A 167 -6.18 10.66 -20.87
C GLU A 167 -5.61 11.83 -20.07
N ASP A 168 -6.16 12.12 -18.89
CA ASP A 168 -5.67 13.14 -17.98
C ASP A 168 -4.21 12.87 -17.53
N LEU A 169 -3.79 11.60 -17.53
CA LEU A 169 -2.46 11.14 -17.14
C LEU A 169 -1.55 10.79 -18.35
N ASP A 170 -1.92 11.16 -19.58
CA ASP A 170 -1.19 10.84 -20.83
C ASP A 170 -0.87 9.34 -20.99
N LEU A 171 -1.77 8.46 -20.57
CA LEU A 171 -1.64 7.01 -20.70
C LEU A 171 -2.57 6.42 -21.76
N LYS A 172 -3.66 7.10 -22.13
CA LYS A 172 -4.69 6.59 -23.04
C LYS A 172 -4.08 6.13 -24.36
N GLN A 173 -3.27 6.98 -25.00
CA GLN A 173 -2.65 6.67 -26.28
C GLN A 173 -1.69 5.48 -26.16
N VAL A 174 -0.88 5.45 -25.11
CA VAL A 174 0.07 4.35 -24.87
C VAL A 174 -0.67 3.03 -24.74
N ILE A 175 -1.73 2.99 -23.92
CA ILE A 175 -2.49 1.76 -23.64
C ILE A 175 -3.27 1.32 -24.88
N THR A 176 -3.87 2.24 -25.65
CA THR A 176 -4.59 1.88 -26.88
C THR A 176 -3.70 1.36 -28.00
N GLN A 177 -2.39 1.68 -27.98
CA GLN A 177 -1.41 1.14 -28.92
C GLN A 177 -0.88 -0.24 -28.54
N LEU A 178 -1.15 -0.72 -27.31
CA LEU A 178 -0.80 -2.09 -26.93
C LEU A 178 -1.70 -3.11 -27.65
N PRO A 179 -1.20 -4.31 -27.96
CA PRO A 179 -1.96 -5.31 -28.75
C PRO A 179 -3.33 -5.64 -28.20
N ASP A 180 -3.45 -5.74 -26.87
CA ASP A 180 -4.68 -6.09 -26.17
C ASP A 180 -5.29 -4.90 -25.37
N GLY A 181 -4.77 -3.66 -25.57
CA GLY A 181 -5.25 -2.47 -24.88
C GLY A 181 -5.26 -2.63 -23.36
N LEU A 182 -6.41 -2.39 -22.72
CA LEU A 182 -6.59 -2.58 -21.27
C LEU A 182 -6.43 -4.03 -20.80
N ASN A 183 -6.62 -5.02 -21.70
CA ASN A 183 -6.43 -6.44 -21.38
C ASN A 183 -4.98 -6.91 -21.52
N THR A 184 -4.06 -6.00 -21.85
CA THR A 184 -2.63 -6.31 -21.89
C THR A 184 -2.14 -6.70 -20.50
N LYS A 185 -1.47 -7.86 -20.41
CA LYS A 185 -0.91 -8.36 -19.15
C LYS A 185 0.34 -7.59 -18.77
N ILE A 186 0.42 -7.20 -17.51
CA ILE A 186 1.58 -6.58 -16.87
C ILE A 186 1.95 -7.37 -15.60
N GLY A 187 3.18 -7.24 -15.13
CA GLY A 187 3.70 -7.96 -13.96
C GLY A 187 5.23 -8.09 -14.01
N ASP A 188 5.82 -8.91 -13.13
CA ASP A 188 7.27 -9.01 -12.89
C ASP A 188 8.12 -9.44 -14.10
N LYS A 189 7.55 -10.02 -15.14
CA LYS A 189 8.29 -10.63 -16.28
C LYS A 189 8.22 -9.82 -17.58
N GLY A 190 8.55 -8.54 -17.51
CA GLY A 190 8.66 -7.71 -18.70
C GLY A 190 7.48 -6.79 -18.91
N SER A 191 7.43 -5.75 -18.13
CA SER A 191 6.44 -4.69 -18.32
C SER A 191 6.61 -4.06 -19.70
N LEU A 192 5.54 -4.05 -20.49
CA LEU A 192 5.45 -3.31 -21.75
C LEU A 192 5.35 -1.79 -21.51
N LEU A 193 5.29 -1.38 -20.25
CA LEU A 193 5.22 0.00 -19.80
C LEU A 193 6.55 0.43 -19.18
N SER A 194 6.98 1.66 -19.46
CA SER A 194 8.14 2.27 -18.81
C SER A 194 7.88 2.56 -17.32
N GLY A 195 8.92 2.79 -16.53
CA GLY A 195 8.80 3.14 -15.10
C GLY A 195 7.87 4.34 -14.86
N GLY A 196 8.02 5.41 -15.63
CA GLY A 196 7.14 6.58 -15.54
C GLY A 196 5.69 6.29 -15.97
N GLN A 197 5.47 5.37 -16.90
CA GLN A 197 4.11 4.92 -17.25
C GLN A 197 3.49 4.10 -16.14
N LEU A 198 4.26 3.24 -15.47
CA LEU A 198 3.80 2.47 -14.31
C LEU A 198 3.47 3.39 -13.12
N GLN A 199 4.29 4.41 -12.84
CA GLN A 199 3.96 5.42 -11.82
C GLN A 199 2.65 6.14 -12.13
N ARG A 200 2.45 6.58 -13.39
CA ARG A 200 1.19 7.20 -13.80
C ARG A 200 0.00 6.24 -13.71
N LEU A 201 0.22 4.95 -13.97
CA LEU A 201 -0.81 3.92 -13.81
C LEU A 201 -1.23 3.75 -12.35
N SER A 202 -0.29 3.82 -11.39
CA SER A 202 -0.59 3.80 -9.96
C SER A 202 -1.41 5.03 -9.53
N ILE A 203 -1.10 6.21 -10.09
CA ILE A 203 -1.89 7.43 -9.86
C ILE A 203 -3.29 7.30 -10.47
N ALA A 204 -3.40 6.71 -11.69
CA ALA A 204 -4.70 6.43 -12.32
C ALA A 204 -5.56 5.55 -11.42
N ARG A 205 -4.99 4.49 -10.86
CA ARG A 205 -5.63 3.61 -9.88
C ARG A 205 -6.19 4.42 -8.70
N ALA A 206 -5.37 5.29 -8.09
CA ALA A 206 -5.82 6.10 -6.97
C ALA A 206 -6.97 7.04 -7.30
N LEU A 207 -6.97 7.62 -8.50
CA LEU A 207 -8.05 8.52 -8.94
C LEU A 207 -9.33 7.74 -9.27
N LEU A 208 -9.23 6.56 -9.85
CA LEU A 208 -10.37 5.71 -10.21
C LEU A 208 -11.16 5.23 -8.98
N HIS A 209 -10.47 4.83 -7.91
CA HIS A 209 -11.13 4.38 -6.67
C HIS A 209 -11.72 5.53 -5.84
N ASN A 210 -11.50 6.75 -6.24
CA ASN A 210 -12.18 7.96 -5.73
C ASN A 210 -12.23 8.10 -4.20
N LYS A 211 -11.20 7.67 -3.48
CA LYS A 211 -11.14 7.76 -2.03
C LYS A 211 -10.96 9.22 -1.56
N PRO A 212 -11.52 9.60 -0.39
CA PRO A 212 -11.40 10.95 0.17
C PRO A 212 -9.97 11.37 0.51
N ILE A 213 -9.08 10.43 0.87
CA ILE A 213 -7.72 10.70 1.31
C ILE A 213 -6.72 10.01 0.39
N LEU A 214 -5.82 10.80 -0.19
CA LEU A 214 -4.73 10.35 -1.04
C LEU A 214 -3.40 10.60 -0.32
N LEU A 215 -2.67 9.51 -0.04
CA LEU A 215 -1.31 9.53 0.48
C LEU A 215 -0.36 9.12 -0.64
N LEU A 216 0.56 10.03 -1.03
CA LEU A 216 1.47 9.81 -2.15
C LEU A 216 2.93 9.90 -1.68
N ASP A 217 3.67 8.81 -1.81
CA ASP A 217 5.07 8.73 -1.44
C ASP A 217 5.96 8.78 -2.69
N GLU A 218 6.49 9.98 -2.99
CA GLU A 218 7.37 10.23 -4.14
C GLU A 218 6.83 9.69 -5.48
N SER A 219 5.52 9.63 -5.64
CA SER A 219 4.85 8.96 -6.78
C SER A 219 5.07 9.67 -8.12
N THR A 220 5.68 10.86 -8.13
CA THR A 220 6.01 11.63 -9.34
C THR A 220 7.51 11.76 -9.59
N SER A 221 8.38 11.22 -8.72
CA SER A 221 9.82 11.43 -8.75
C SER A 221 10.54 10.86 -9.98
N GLY A 222 9.96 9.85 -10.63
CA GLY A 222 10.49 9.21 -11.85
C GLY A 222 10.02 9.83 -13.16
N LEU A 223 9.27 10.95 -13.10
CA LEU A 223 8.71 11.63 -14.26
C LEU A 223 9.59 12.81 -14.69
N ASP A 224 9.52 13.19 -15.96
CA ASP A 224 10.07 14.44 -16.41
C ASP A 224 9.32 15.63 -15.78
N GLN A 225 9.96 16.79 -15.72
CA GLN A 225 9.46 17.94 -14.97
C GLN A 225 8.10 18.43 -15.46
N GLU A 226 7.85 18.43 -16.78
CA GLU A 226 6.59 18.89 -17.35
C GLU A 226 5.43 17.96 -16.98
N THR A 227 5.63 16.65 -17.16
CA THR A 227 4.67 15.60 -16.76
C THR A 227 4.41 15.61 -15.26
N MET A 228 5.46 15.76 -14.43
CA MET A 228 5.33 15.85 -12.99
C MET A 228 4.43 17.02 -12.59
N LEU A 229 4.70 18.23 -13.08
CA LEU A 229 3.90 19.43 -12.78
C LEU A 229 2.46 19.30 -13.23
N LYS A 230 2.21 18.72 -14.40
CA LYS A 230 0.86 18.45 -14.90
C LYS A 230 0.09 17.56 -13.94
N ILE A 231 0.70 16.46 -13.50
CA ILE A 231 0.06 15.49 -12.60
C ILE A 231 -0.14 16.07 -11.20
N GLU A 232 0.85 16.76 -10.64
CA GLU A 232 0.70 17.42 -9.34
C GLU A 232 -0.44 18.46 -9.36
N ASN A 233 -0.55 19.27 -10.41
CA ASN A 233 -1.68 20.18 -10.59
C ASN A 233 -3.02 19.44 -10.69
N LEU A 234 -3.09 18.33 -11.44
CA LEU A 234 -4.28 17.50 -11.54
C LEU A 234 -4.72 16.98 -10.16
N LEU A 235 -3.78 16.52 -9.35
CA LEU A 235 -4.04 16.00 -8.01
C LEU A 235 -4.50 17.10 -7.04
N ILE A 236 -3.88 18.29 -7.09
CA ILE A 236 -4.25 19.42 -6.26
C ILE A 236 -5.66 19.94 -6.61
N GLN A 237 -6.04 19.89 -7.88
CA GLN A 237 -7.35 20.34 -8.35
C GLN A 237 -8.51 19.40 -7.96
N GLN A 238 -8.25 18.23 -7.38
CA GLN A 238 -9.28 17.32 -6.84
C GLN A 238 -9.94 17.96 -5.61
N LYS A 239 -11.04 18.72 -5.80
CA LYS A 239 -11.62 19.63 -4.79
C LYS A 239 -11.99 18.94 -3.46
N ASP A 240 -12.57 17.74 -3.54
CA ASP A 240 -13.14 17.04 -2.38
C ASP A 240 -12.18 16.01 -1.78
N LYS A 241 -10.89 16.05 -2.15
CA LYS A 241 -9.90 15.09 -1.68
C LYS A 241 -8.84 15.76 -0.83
N THR A 242 -8.50 15.09 0.27
CA THR A 242 -7.30 15.40 1.04
C THR A 242 -6.10 14.80 0.32
N LEU A 243 -5.12 15.62 0.02
CA LEU A 243 -3.86 15.19 -0.57
C LEU A 243 -2.73 15.40 0.42
N ILE A 244 -1.99 14.34 0.75
CA ILE A 244 -0.75 14.42 1.52
C ILE A 244 0.33 13.76 0.67
N MET A 245 1.24 14.56 0.13
CA MET A 245 2.28 14.07 -0.76
C MET A 245 3.67 14.30 -0.21
N VAL A 246 4.53 13.30 -0.33
CA VAL A 246 5.97 13.43 -0.12
C VAL A 246 6.61 13.85 -1.43
N THR A 247 7.37 14.93 -1.40
CA THR A 247 8.14 15.40 -2.54
C THR A 247 9.48 15.98 -2.11
N HIS A 248 10.49 15.81 -2.94
CA HIS A 248 11.81 16.42 -2.76
C HIS A 248 11.92 17.81 -3.38
N HIS A 249 11.07 18.09 -4.36
CA HIS A 249 11.11 19.36 -5.11
C HIS A 249 9.70 19.95 -5.18
N LEU A 250 9.48 21.02 -4.41
CA LEU A 250 8.26 21.81 -4.50
C LEU A 250 8.45 22.91 -5.54
N HIS A 251 7.76 22.80 -6.66
CA HIS A 251 7.71 23.88 -7.62
C HIS A 251 6.93 25.08 -7.01
N PRO A 252 7.38 26.35 -7.22
CA PRO A 252 6.70 27.52 -6.63
C PRO A 252 5.21 27.62 -6.94
N GLY A 253 4.77 27.21 -8.15
CA GLY A 253 3.37 27.21 -8.54
C GLY A 253 2.54 26.14 -7.82
N ILE A 254 3.14 25.04 -7.40
CA ILE A 254 2.52 23.99 -6.56
C ILE A 254 2.45 24.46 -5.11
N LEU A 255 3.55 25.01 -4.59
CA LEU A 255 3.63 25.50 -3.21
C LEU A 255 2.52 26.51 -2.87
N GLN A 256 2.18 27.41 -3.81
CA GLN A 256 1.13 28.42 -3.62
C GLN A 256 -0.29 27.84 -3.53
N GLN A 257 -0.47 26.59 -3.95
CA GLN A 257 -1.76 25.91 -3.97
C GLN A 257 -1.93 24.93 -2.79
N LEU A 258 -0.91 24.79 -1.95
CA LEU A 258 -0.95 23.92 -0.77
C LEU A 258 -1.50 24.67 0.44
N ASP A 259 -2.32 23.97 1.24
CA ASP A 259 -2.82 24.44 2.53
C ASP A 259 -1.75 24.38 3.63
N GLY A 260 -0.71 23.56 3.44
CA GLY A 260 0.40 23.48 4.37
C GLY A 260 1.57 22.61 3.88
N VAL A 261 2.72 22.87 4.48
CA VAL A 261 3.95 22.07 4.26
C VAL A 261 4.50 21.65 5.60
N LEU A 262 4.67 20.35 5.79
CA LEU A 262 5.35 19.76 6.95
C LEU A 262 6.79 19.46 6.56
N GLN A 263 7.73 20.19 7.17
CA GLN A 263 9.13 19.95 6.95
C GLN A 263 9.72 19.06 8.05
N LEU A 264 10.25 17.91 7.67
CA LEU A 264 11.00 17.03 8.56
C LEU A 264 12.51 17.37 8.49
N THR A 265 13.10 17.48 9.65
CA THR A 265 14.54 17.85 9.79
C THR A 265 15.34 16.69 10.37
#